data_7e97102e83cf63a0a32e06cc349ad236
#
_entry.id   7e97102e83cf63a0a32e06cc349ad236
#
_cell.length_a   1.000
_cell.length_b   1.000
_cell.length_c   1.000
_cell.angle_alpha   90.00
_cell.angle_beta   90.00
_cell.angle_gamma   90.00
#
_symmetry.space_group_name_H-M   'P 1'
#
loop_
_entity.id
_entity.type
_entity.pdbx_description
1 polymer ?
#
loop_
_entity_poly.entity_id
_entity_poly.type
_entity_poly.pdbx_seq_one_letter_code
_entity_poly.pdbx_strand_id
1 'polypeptide(L)'
;VIYDLDYQYWCNYAEREFEDCFIYTWLPFSNVKLKYIADNLLTKDFRTVYSKRWAYEISPSAIMNNLKVKSSAAYRNYSMDAVEIHDAGGPYAAKGFFYRDMKMDSLVPSDIVAWDESGISDKVLDSFEKTVQYCKKNNIELVCVTSPITPTTSVNGYSEQAGAYFTRLCEEYGVEYYDFNLLTMDTLPRTDDDFFDEEGHMLGELADRYSDILASVLLDKCDKSTAFYGTYAQLELAVYENYVTKQ
;
A
#
# COMPACT_ATOMS: atom_id res chain seq x y z
N VAL A 1 3.91 5.60 -14.03
CA VAL A 1 3.76 5.49 -12.57
C VAL A 1 2.45 4.80 -12.27
N ILE A 2 2.47 3.82 -11.36
CA ILE A 2 1.26 3.20 -10.80
C ILE A 2 1.02 3.84 -9.43
N TYR A 3 -0.20 4.30 -9.19
CA TYR A 3 -0.61 4.92 -7.94
C TYR A 3 -1.80 4.14 -7.36
N ASP A 4 -1.57 3.48 -6.23
CA ASP A 4 -2.61 2.70 -5.54
C ASP A 4 -3.53 3.63 -4.72
N LEU A 5 -4.83 3.49 -4.92
CA LEU A 5 -5.88 4.24 -4.25
C LEU A 5 -6.57 3.33 -3.23
N ASP A 6 -6.00 3.26 -2.04
CA ASP A 6 -6.61 2.53 -0.93
C ASP A 6 -7.59 3.43 -0.18
N TYR A 7 -8.87 3.07 -0.20
CA TYR A 7 -9.95 3.87 0.40
C TYR A 7 -9.80 4.05 1.91
N GLN A 8 -9.19 3.09 2.61
CA GLN A 8 -9.02 3.17 4.06
C GLN A 8 -8.14 4.35 4.46
N TYR A 9 -7.13 4.66 3.67
CA TYR A 9 -6.26 5.81 3.90
C TYR A 9 -6.89 7.14 3.48
N TRP A 10 -7.77 7.13 2.50
CA TRP A 10 -8.40 8.35 2.00
C TRP A 10 -9.40 8.96 2.97
N CYS A 11 -10.23 8.13 3.60
CA CYS A 11 -11.25 8.58 4.55
C CYS A 11 -10.74 8.77 5.98
N ASN A 12 -9.63 8.13 6.32
CA ASN A 12 -9.10 8.11 7.69
C ASN A 12 -7.69 8.68 7.75
N TYR A 13 -7.46 9.76 6.99
CA TYR A 13 -6.17 10.43 7.04
C TYR A 13 -5.92 11.03 8.42
N ALA A 14 -4.98 10.48 9.15
CA ALA A 14 -4.44 11.04 10.38
C ALA A 14 -2.99 11.49 10.15
N GLU A 15 -2.67 12.74 10.54
CA GLU A 15 -1.28 13.17 10.55
C GLU A 15 -0.50 12.38 11.61
N ARG A 16 0.41 11.52 11.16
CA ARG A 16 1.28 10.73 12.03
C ARG A 16 2.67 11.35 12.05
N GLU A 17 3.05 11.98 13.14
CA GLU A 17 4.38 12.61 13.30
C GLU A 17 5.52 11.62 13.05
N PHE A 18 5.33 10.34 13.36
CA PHE A 18 6.31 9.29 13.12
C PHE A 18 6.59 9.09 11.62
N GLU A 19 5.57 9.11 10.79
CA GLU A 19 5.70 8.92 9.33
C GLU A 19 6.46 10.07 8.68
N ASP A 20 6.22 11.29 9.12
CA ASP A 20 6.97 12.46 8.66
C ASP A 20 8.46 12.34 8.97
N CYS A 21 8.81 11.88 10.17
CA CYS A 21 10.21 11.63 10.55
C CYS A 21 10.84 10.53 9.72
N PHE A 22 10.07 9.49 9.38
CA PHE A 22 10.52 8.39 8.56
C PHE A 22 10.83 8.86 7.14
N ILE A 23 9.89 9.54 6.49
CA ILE A 23 10.07 10.10 5.15
C ILE A 23 11.26 11.07 5.13
N TYR A 24 11.34 12.00 6.09
CA TYR A 24 12.47 12.93 6.21
C TYR A 24 13.82 12.20 6.24
N THR A 25 13.89 11.11 6.98
CA THR A 25 15.14 10.37 7.16
C THR A 25 15.62 9.74 5.86
N TRP A 26 14.71 9.25 5.02
CA TRP A 26 15.03 8.57 3.77
C TRP A 26 15.28 9.52 2.58
N LEU A 27 14.74 10.73 2.63
CA LEU A 27 14.99 11.70 1.56
C LEU A 27 16.46 12.13 1.56
N PRO A 28 17.19 11.98 0.43
CA PRO A 28 18.52 12.53 0.30
C PRO A 28 18.49 14.06 0.36
N PHE A 29 19.60 14.68 0.79
CA PHE A 29 19.68 16.14 0.82
C PHE A 29 19.48 16.72 -0.58
N SER A 30 18.43 17.49 -0.76
CA SER A 30 17.98 18.01 -2.05
C SER A 30 16.96 19.15 -1.84
N ASN A 31 16.62 19.85 -2.91
CA ASN A 31 15.54 20.84 -2.87
C ASN A 31 14.18 20.21 -2.50
N VAL A 32 13.96 18.93 -2.85
CA VAL A 32 12.77 18.19 -2.46
C VAL A 32 12.73 18.03 -0.94
N LYS A 33 13.84 17.63 -0.32
CA LYS A 33 13.94 17.51 1.13
C LYS A 33 13.72 18.83 1.84
N LEU A 34 14.33 19.92 1.32
CA LEU A 34 14.15 21.27 1.89
C LEU A 34 12.68 21.71 1.81
N LYS A 35 12.04 21.46 0.67
CA LYS A 35 10.61 21.75 0.51
C LYS A 35 9.75 20.90 1.46
N TYR A 36 10.05 19.62 1.58
CA TYR A 36 9.35 18.73 2.52
C TYR A 36 9.45 19.23 3.96
N ILE A 37 10.63 19.68 4.39
CA ILE A 37 10.82 20.31 5.71
C ILE A 37 9.94 21.55 5.85
N ALA A 38 9.94 22.43 4.86
CA ALA A 38 9.16 23.66 4.92
C ALA A 38 7.65 23.41 4.97
N ASP A 39 7.18 22.44 4.21
CA ASP A 39 5.74 22.17 4.09
C ASP A 39 5.19 21.36 5.27
N ASN A 40 5.99 20.47 5.87
CA ASN A 40 5.47 19.47 6.82
C ASN A 40 6.11 19.53 8.21
N LEU A 41 7.32 20.05 8.36
CA LEU A 41 8.09 19.88 9.58
C LEU A 41 8.34 21.16 10.38
N LEU A 42 8.18 22.34 9.78
CA LEU A 42 8.45 23.61 10.50
C LEU A 42 7.52 23.91 11.67
N THR A 43 6.32 23.32 11.64
CA THR A 43 5.32 23.48 12.69
C THR A 43 5.44 22.42 13.79
N LYS A 44 6.30 21.41 13.60
CA LYS A 44 6.46 20.29 14.52
C LYS A 44 7.61 20.52 15.48
N ASP A 45 7.60 19.81 16.62
CA ASP A 45 8.68 19.94 17.61
C ASP A 45 10.02 19.51 16.96
N PHE A 46 10.94 20.47 16.88
CA PHE A 46 12.28 20.26 16.34
C PHE A 46 13.01 19.06 16.97
N ARG A 47 12.77 18.79 18.25
CA ARG A 47 13.40 17.67 18.96
C ARG A 47 12.86 16.32 18.50
N THR A 48 11.61 16.26 18.10
CA THR A 48 11.00 15.02 17.58
C THR A 48 11.46 14.73 16.17
N VAL A 49 11.47 15.75 15.31
CA VAL A 49 11.72 15.58 13.87
C VAL A 49 13.19 15.40 13.55
N TYR A 50 14.07 16.16 14.19
CA TYR A 50 15.49 16.21 13.78
C TYR A 50 16.42 15.34 14.63
N SER A 51 16.01 14.95 15.84
CA SER A 51 16.95 14.30 16.76
C SER A 51 17.09 12.78 16.56
N LYS A 52 16.36 12.13 15.69
CA LYS A 52 16.29 10.64 15.59
C LYS A 52 16.15 9.93 16.97
N ARG A 53 15.94 10.72 18.01
CA ARG A 53 15.91 10.24 19.40
C ARG A 53 14.76 9.28 19.66
N TRP A 54 13.72 9.42 18.86
CA TRP A 54 12.51 8.62 18.93
C TRP A 54 12.66 7.22 18.31
N ALA A 55 13.55 7.10 17.32
CA ALA A 55 13.80 5.80 16.69
C ALA A 55 14.80 4.95 17.48
N TYR A 56 15.49 5.53 18.46
CA TYR A 56 16.55 4.84 19.18
C TYR A 56 16.47 5.15 20.66
N GLU A 57 16.27 4.11 21.44
CA GLU A 57 16.43 4.16 22.89
C GLU A 57 17.93 4.41 23.21
N ILE A 58 18.28 5.66 23.49
CA ILE A 58 19.66 6.03 23.83
C ILE A 58 19.90 5.73 25.31
N SER A 59 20.20 4.49 25.60
CA SER A 59 20.73 4.11 26.91
C SER A 59 22.25 3.83 26.82
N PRO A 60 23.01 4.00 27.90
CA PRO A 60 24.43 3.61 27.91
C PRO A 60 24.65 2.15 27.49
N SER A 61 23.76 1.25 27.87
CA SER A 61 23.79 -0.15 27.47
C SER A 61 23.57 -0.36 25.97
N ALA A 62 22.61 0.36 25.36
CA ALA A 62 22.36 0.31 23.92
C ALA A 62 23.57 0.85 23.13
N ILE A 63 24.19 1.94 23.60
CA ILE A 63 25.39 2.50 22.98
C ILE A 63 26.53 1.46 23.02
N MET A 64 26.79 0.85 24.19
CA MET A 64 27.84 -0.15 24.33
C MET A 64 27.58 -1.39 23.48
N ASN A 65 26.34 -1.85 23.42
CA ASN A 65 25.95 -2.98 22.57
C ASN A 65 26.17 -2.65 21.09
N ASN A 66 25.74 -1.48 20.63
CA ASN A 66 25.94 -1.01 19.26
C ASN A 66 27.43 -0.91 18.90
N LEU A 67 28.26 -0.40 19.81
CA LEU A 67 29.71 -0.34 19.61
C LEU A 67 30.32 -1.76 19.48
N LYS A 68 29.87 -2.69 20.34
CA LYS A 68 30.30 -4.08 20.28
C LYS A 68 29.91 -4.76 18.97
N VAL A 69 28.66 -4.57 18.54
CA VAL A 69 28.16 -5.12 17.26
C VAL A 69 28.95 -4.53 16.09
N LYS A 70 29.11 -3.20 16.03
CA LYS A 70 29.82 -2.52 14.94
C LYS A 70 31.32 -2.82 14.90
N SER A 71 31.91 -3.22 16.02
CA SER A 71 33.32 -3.64 16.07
C SER A 71 33.52 -5.11 15.72
N SER A 72 32.47 -5.90 15.59
CA SER A 72 32.55 -7.32 15.28
C SER A 72 33.03 -7.59 13.85
N ALA A 73 33.64 -8.76 13.63
CA ALA A 73 34.03 -9.21 12.30
C ALA A 73 32.80 -9.41 11.40
N ALA A 74 31.70 -9.89 11.95
CA ALA A 74 30.43 -10.07 11.23
C ALA A 74 29.92 -8.74 10.67
N TYR A 75 29.95 -7.64 11.45
CA TYR A 75 29.52 -6.33 10.96
C TYR A 75 30.48 -5.75 9.92
N ARG A 76 31.81 -5.94 10.08
CA ARG A 76 32.79 -5.44 9.11
C ARG A 76 32.76 -6.17 7.77
N ASN A 77 32.39 -7.44 7.78
CA ASN A 77 32.26 -8.28 6.59
C ASN A 77 30.81 -8.38 6.11
N TYR A 78 29.94 -7.52 6.61
CA TYR A 78 28.54 -7.49 6.27
C TYR A 78 28.33 -7.20 4.79
N SER A 79 27.56 -8.09 4.13
CA SER A 79 27.02 -7.86 2.80
C SER A 79 25.50 -7.84 2.91
N MET A 80 24.85 -6.86 2.28
CA MET A 80 23.38 -6.83 2.20
C MET A 80 22.82 -8.08 1.52
N ASP A 81 23.61 -8.69 0.62
CA ASP A 81 23.22 -9.92 -0.08
C ASP A 81 23.14 -11.16 0.84
N ALA A 82 23.73 -11.06 2.03
CA ALA A 82 23.78 -12.18 3.01
C ALA A 82 22.78 -11.99 4.17
N VAL A 83 21.94 -10.95 4.12
CA VAL A 83 20.99 -10.65 5.21
C VAL A 83 19.62 -11.12 4.85
N GLU A 84 19.14 -12.10 5.57
CA GLU A 84 17.73 -12.44 5.59
C GLU A 84 17.02 -11.45 6.51
N ILE A 85 16.23 -10.56 5.93
CA ILE A 85 15.36 -9.66 6.66
C ILE A 85 13.99 -10.31 6.67
N HIS A 86 13.46 -10.53 7.86
CA HIS A 86 12.10 -11.05 8.04
C HIS A 86 11.24 -10.00 8.71
N ASP A 87 10.04 -9.85 8.20
CA ASP A 87 8.90 -9.22 8.85
C ASP A 87 8.05 -10.33 9.51
N ALA A 88 7.04 -9.94 10.30
CA ALA A 88 6.10 -10.85 10.96
C ALA A 88 5.36 -11.80 9.98
N GLY A 89 5.32 -11.49 8.70
CA GLY A 89 4.62 -12.27 7.68
C GLY A 89 5.50 -13.03 6.69
N GLY A 90 6.83 -12.87 6.71
CA GLY A 90 7.70 -13.57 5.78
C GLY A 90 9.02 -12.86 5.46
N PRO A 91 9.87 -13.47 4.58
CA PRO A 91 11.16 -12.92 4.23
C PRO A 91 11.06 -11.70 3.30
N TYR A 92 12.02 -10.80 3.45
CA TYR A 92 12.21 -9.71 2.48
C TYR A 92 12.79 -10.28 1.17
N ALA A 93 12.05 -10.13 0.09
CA ALA A 93 12.47 -10.64 -1.20
C ALA A 93 13.36 -9.64 -1.96
N ALA A 94 12.89 -8.44 -2.22
CA ALA A 94 13.66 -7.35 -2.83
C ALA A 94 12.81 -6.06 -2.94
N LYS A 95 13.46 -4.90 -3.14
CA LYS A 95 12.82 -3.64 -3.57
C LYS A 95 11.60 -3.20 -2.73
N GLY A 96 11.63 -3.48 -1.43
CA GLY A 96 10.52 -3.17 -0.52
C GLY A 96 9.44 -4.26 -0.42
N PHE A 97 9.61 -5.39 -1.11
CA PHE A 97 8.65 -6.48 -1.08
C PHE A 97 9.01 -7.53 -0.03
N PHE A 98 8.08 -7.80 0.89
CA PHE A 98 8.10 -8.91 1.81
C PHE A 98 7.21 -10.02 1.26
N TYR A 99 7.79 -11.20 1.03
CA TYR A 99 7.06 -12.37 0.56
C TYR A 99 6.33 -13.01 1.75
N ARG A 100 5.07 -12.71 1.92
CA ARG A 100 4.27 -13.23 3.01
C ARG A 100 3.88 -14.68 2.73
N ASP A 101 4.27 -15.59 3.61
CA ASP A 101 4.03 -17.04 3.49
C ASP A 101 3.15 -17.61 4.60
N MET A 102 2.73 -16.76 5.55
CA MET A 102 1.87 -17.13 6.67
C MET A 102 0.70 -16.18 6.79
N LYS A 103 -0.46 -16.73 7.12
CA LYS A 103 -1.64 -15.97 7.52
C LYS A 103 -1.52 -15.59 9.01
N MET A 104 -2.06 -14.46 9.42
CA MET A 104 -2.17 -14.13 10.85
C MET A 104 -3.07 -15.12 11.58
N ASP A 105 -2.61 -15.62 12.74
CA ASP A 105 -3.33 -16.61 13.56
C ASP A 105 -4.68 -16.12 14.13
N SER A 106 -4.87 -14.82 14.21
CA SER A 106 -6.13 -14.20 14.59
C SER A 106 -6.35 -12.96 13.72
N LEU A 107 -7.24 -13.09 12.76
CA LEU A 107 -7.87 -11.92 12.18
C LEU A 107 -8.75 -11.34 13.31
N VAL A 108 -8.21 -10.38 14.06
CA VAL A 108 -9.08 -9.43 14.72
C VAL A 108 -9.74 -8.72 13.55
N PRO A 109 -11.08 -8.72 13.45
CA PRO A 109 -11.73 -7.90 12.43
C PRO A 109 -11.14 -6.51 12.60
N SER A 110 -10.31 -6.10 11.63
CA SER A 110 -9.84 -4.73 11.60
C SER A 110 -11.09 -3.89 11.54
N ASP A 111 -11.16 -2.81 12.28
CA ASP A 111 -12.24 -1.86 12.16
C ASP A 111 -12.24 -1.38 10.71
N ILE A 112 -13.01 -2.09 9.86
CA ILE A 112 -13.14 -1.72 8.45
C ILE A 112 -13.59 -0.27 8.43
N VAL A 113 -12.73 0.59 7.95
CA VAL A 113 -13.01 2.02 7.91
C VAL A 113 -14.21 2.24 7.01
N ALA A 114 -15.28 2.80 7.58
CA ALA A 114 -16.46 3.15 6.82
C ALA A 114 -16.10 4.19 5.77
N TRP A 115 -16.50 3.96 4.52
CA TRP A 115 -16.33 4.96 3.48
C TRP A 115 -17.20 6.19 3.79
N ASP A 116 -16.58 7.33 3.89
CA ASP A 116 -17.22 8.62 4.05
C ASP A 116 -16.54 9.65 3.13
N GLU A 117 -17.16 9.90 1.99
CA GLU A 117 -16.66 10.88 1.01
C GLU A 117 -16.47 12.27 1.65
N SER A 118 -17.32 12.62 2.61
CA SER A 118 -17.21 13.90 3.33
C SER A 118 -16.04 13.95 4.32
N GLY A 119 -15.49 12.79 4.69
CA GLY A 119 -14.33 12.65 5.56
C GLY A 119 -13.00 12.79 4.83
N ILE A 120 -13.00 12.85 3.49
CA ILE A 120 -11.78 13.02 2.71
C ILE A 120 -11.23 14.43 2.92
N SER A 121 -9.99 14.52 3.45
CA SER A 121 -9.39 15.81 3.74
C SER A 121 -8.93 16.54 2.48
N ASP A 122 -9.01 17.88 2.50
CA ASP A 122 -8.46 18.73 1.43
C ASP A 122 -6.96 18.46 1.17
N LYS A 123 -6.22 18.02 2.18
CA LYS A 123 -4.80 17.68 2.03
C LYS A 123 -4.58 16.44 1.17
N VAL A 124 -5.45 15.42 1.29
CA VAL A 124 -5.37 14.21 0.48
C VAL A 124 -5.66 14.56 -0.98
N LEU A 125 -6.74 15.32 -1.22
CA LEU A 125 -7.10 15.78 -2.57
C LEU A 125 -6.00 16.65 -3.19
N ASP A 126 -5.48 17.63 -2.46
CA ASP A 126 -4.39 18.50 -2.90
C ASP A 126 -3.10 17.71 -3.23
N SER A 127 -2.79 16.68 -2.46
CA SER A 127 -1.66 15.79 -2.72
C SER A 127 -1.86 14.95 -3.99
N PHE A 128 -3.06 14.43 -4.20
CA PHE A 128 -3.42 13.71 -5.41
C PHE A 128 -3.32 14.62 -6.63
N GLU A 129 -3.95 15.80 -6.59
CA GLU A 129 -3.88 16.78 -7.66
C GLU A 129 -2.45 17.17 -8.01
N LYS A 130 -1.62 17.47 -7.01
CA LYS A 130 -0.19 17.78 -7.22
C LYS A 130 0.56 16.63 -7.89
N THR A 131 0.24 15.39 -7.54
CA THR A 131 0.84 14.21 -8.16
C THR A 131 0.44 14.12 -9.63
N VAL A 132 -0.84 14.28 -9.94
CA VAL A 132 -1.35 14.29 -11.33
C VAL A 132 -0.69 15.40 -12.13
N GLN A 133 -0.66 16.62 -11.60
CA GLN A 133 -0.05 17.77 -12.28
C GLN A 133 1.43 17.58 -12.52
N TYR A 134 2.15 17.01 -11.54
CA TYR A 134 3.56 16.68 -11.68
C TYR A 134 3.81 15.66 -12.80
N CYS A 135 3.02 14.60 -12.85
CA CYS A 135 3.11 13.59 -13.89
C CYS A 135 2.84 14.20 -15.27
N LYS A 136 1.75 14.95 -15.42
CA LYS A 136 1.42 15.63 -16.69
C LYS A 136 2.51 16.59 -17.15
N LYS A 137 3.04 17.41 -16.24
CA LYS A 137 4.12 18.38 -16.54
C LYS A 137 5.40 17.72 -17.00
N ASN A 138 5.69 16.52 -16.51
CA ASN A 138 6.94 15.79 -16.81
C ASN A 138 6.75 14.70 -17.86
N ASN A 139 5.60 14.62 -18.54
CA ASN A 139 5.25 13.58 -19.50
C ASN A 139 5.40 12.17 -18.90
N ILE A 140 5.01 12.01 -17.65
CA ILE A 140 4.96 10.73 -16.95
C ILE A 140 3.53 10.20 -17.07
N GLU A 141 3.38 9.02 -17.64
CA GLU A 141 2.11 8.31 -17.62
C GLU A 141 1.78 7.91 -16.17
N LEU A 142 0.59 8.32 -15.71
CA LEU A 142 0.06 7.97 -14.41
C LEU A 142 -1.17 7.09 -14.61
N VAL A 143 -1.16 5.93 -13.99
CA VAL A 143 -2.30 5.01 -13.90
C VAL A 143 -2.63 4.82 -12.44
N CYS A 144 -3.88 5.02 -12.09
CA CYS A 144 -4.39 4.76 -10.75
C CYS A 144 -4.99 3.36 -10.69
N VAL A 145 -4.80 2.67 -9.58
CA VAL A 145 -5.35 1.34 -9.35
C VAL A 145 -5.92 1.25 -7.94
N THR A 146 -6.87 0.36 -7.71
CA THR A 146 -7.19 -0.15 -6.39
C THR A 146 -6.82 -1.63 -6.38
N SER A 147 -5.87 -2.02 -5.53
CA SER A 147 -5.42 -3.40 -5.41
C SER A 147 -6.52 -4.27 -4.80
N PRO A 148 -6.62 -5.57 -5.17
CA PRO A 148 -7.59 -6.47 -4.57
C PRO A 148 -7.39 -6.62 -3.06
N ILE A 149 -8.48 -6.58 -2.33
CA ILE A 149 -8.56 -7.00 -0.93
C ILE A 149 -9.28 -8.35 -0.83
N THR A 150 -9.45 -8.87 0.38
CA THR A 150 -10.16 -10.14 0.58
C THR A 150 -11.54 -10.11 -0.10
N PRO A 151 -11.94 -11.18 -0.83
CA PRO A 151 -13.23 -11.24 -1.51
C PRO A 151 -14.41 -10.91 -0.60
N THR A 152 -14.43 -11.46 0.62
CA THR A 152 -15.49 -11.19 1.59
C THR A 152 -15.55 -9.72 1.99
N THR A 153 -14.42 -9.07 2.26
CA THR A 153 -14.39 -7.64 2.60
C THR A 153 -14.77 -6.77 1.39
N SER A 154 -14.35 -7.15 0.19
CA SER A 154 -14.67 -6.37 -1.01
C SER A 154 -16.16 -6.30 -1.32
N VAL A 155 -16.94 -7.34 -1.00
CA VAL A 155 -18.40 -7.37 -1.23
C VAL A 155 -19.22 -6.90 -0.03
N ASN A 156 -18.75 -7.10 1.19
CA ASN A 156 -19.46 -6.70 2.41
C ASN A 156 -19.02 -5.31 2.94
N GLY A 157 -17.92 -4.76 2.41
CA GLY A 157 -17.35 -3.48 2.81
C GLY A 157 -17.85 -2.31 1.95
N TYR A 158 -16.98 -1.35 1.79
CA TYR A 158 -17.28 -0.09 1.10
C TYR A 158 -16.58 0.04 -0.25
N SER A 159 -16.05 -1.06 -0.81
CA SER A 159 -15.26 -1.04 -2.03
C SER A 159 -16.04 -0.50 -3.23
N GLU A 160 -17.34 -0.83 -3.36
CA GLU A 160 -18.17 -0.31 -4.44
C GLU A 160 -18.30 1.22 -4.40
N GLN A 161 -18.58 1.79 -3.21
CA GLN A 161 -18.70 3.24 -3.04
C GLN A 161 -17.38 3.95 -3.31
N ALA A 162 -16.29 3.40 -2.78
CA ALA A 162 -14.95 3.94 -2.97
C ALA A 162 -14.51 3.83 -4.44
N GLY A 163 -14.71 2.69 -5.09
CA GLY A 163 -14.41 2.49 -6.50
C GLY A 163 -15.20 3.44 -7.41
N ALA A 164 -16.48 3.67 -7.11
CA ALA A 164 -17.28 4.66 -7.83
C ALA A 164 -16.76 6.09 -7.65
N TYR A 165 -16.29 6.45 -6.47
CA TYR A 165 -15.65 7.74 -6.21
C TYR A 165 -14.34 7.88 -6.99
N PHE A 166 -13.44 6.90 -6.90
CA PHE A 166 -12.16 6.95 -7.59
C PHE A 166 -12.30 6.96 -9.11
N THR A 167 -13.31 6.26 -9.64
CA THR A 167 -13.65 6.34 -11.07
C THR A 167 -13.96 7.79 -11.46
N ARG A 168 -14.88 8.44 -10.76
CA ARG A 168 -15.23 9.86 -11.04
C ARG A 168 -14.04 10.79 -10.88
N LEU A 169 -13.27 10.62 -9.79
CA LEU A 169 -12.09 11.44 -9.53
C LEU A 169 -11.05 11.31 -10.65
N CYS A 170 -10.72 10.09 -11.05
CA CYS A 170 -9.75 9.85 -12.11
C CYS A 170 -10.23 10.35 -13.46
N GLU A 171 -11.53 10.21 -13.79
CA GLU A 171 -12.15 10.78 -14.98
C GLU A 171 -12.03 12.31 -14.99
N GLU A 172 -12.31 13.00 -13.88
CA GLU A 172 -12.18 14.46 -13.75
C GLU A 172 -10.76 14.93 -14.05
N TYR A 173 -9.77 14.21 -13.55
CA TYR A 173 -8.37 14.53 -13.79
C TYR A 173 -7.80 13.94 -15.09
N GLY A 174 -8.59 13.17 -15.86
CA GLY A 174 -8.15 12.52 -17.08
C GLY A 174 -6.98 11.56 -16.83
N VAL A 175 -7.09 10.74 -15.79
CA VAL A 175 -6.16 9.68 -15.39
C VAL A 175 -6.84 8.33 -15.55
N GLU A 176 -6.14 7.35 -16.08
CA GLU A 176 -6.66 5.99 -16.20
C GLU A 176 -6.78 5.33 -14.82
N TYR A 177 -7.88 4.62 -14.58
CA TYR A 177 -8.14 3.94 -13.31
C TYR A 177 -8.64 2.51 -13.53
N TYR A 178 -8.13 1.59 -12.72
CA TYR A 178 -8.58 0.20 -12.66
C TYR A 178 -8.87 -0.22 -11.23
N ASP A 179 -10.09 -0.67 -10.98
CA ASP A 179 -10.46 -1.33 -9.74
C ASP A 179 -10.22 -2.83 -9.86
N PHE A 180 -9.09 -3.30 -9.32
CA PHE A 180 -8.70 -4.71 -9.39
C PHE A 180 -9.49 -5.60 -8.41
N ASN A 181 -10.31 -5.04 -7.53
CA ASN A 181 -11.31 -5.84 -6.80
C ASN A 181 -12.27 -6.53 -7.77
N LEU A 182 -12.55 -5.89 -8.90
CA LEU A 182 -13.43 -6.40 -9.94
C LEU A 182 -12.80 -7.44 -10.87
N LEU A 183 -11.53 -7.85 -10.66
CA LEU A 183 -10.99 -8.99 -11.41
C LEU A 183 -11.87 -10.22 -11.22
N THR A 184 -12.19 -10.89 -12.33
CA THR A 184 -12.98 -12.11 -12.29
C THR A 184 -12.23 -13.21 -11.53
N MET A 185 -12.98 -14.13 -10.91
CA MET A 185 -12.38 -15.29 -10.21
C MET A 185 -11.67 -16.24 -11.18
N ASP A 186 -12.00 -16.19 -12.48
CA ASP A 186 -11.26 -16.94 -13.52
C ASP A 186 -9.93 -16.28 -13.85
N THR A 187 -9.87 -14.95 -13.85
CA THR A 187 -8.65 -14.20 -14.14
C THR A 187 -7.67 -14.23 -12.97
N LEU A 188 -8.17 -13.97 -11.75
CA LEU A 188 -7.40 -14.06 -10.51
C LEU A 188 -8.16 -14.91 -9.50
N PRO A 189 -8.00 -16.25 -9.55
CA PRO A 189 -8.56 -17.13 -8.53
C PRO A 189 -8.02 -16.75 -7.15
N ARG A 190 -8.92 -16.40 -6.23
CA ARG A 190 -8.56 -15.97 -4.87
C ARG A 190 -9.67 -16.26 -3.87
N THR A 191 -9.27 -16.48 -2.64
CA THR A 191 -10.12 -16.63 -1.47
C THR A 191 -9.59 -15.72 -0.36
N ASP A 192 -10.30 -15.58 0.75
CA ASP A 192 -9.79 -14.83 1.90
C ASP A 192 -8.53 -15.47 2.50
N ASP A 193 -8.31 -16.77 2.26
CA ASP A 193 -7.12 -17.47 2.73
C ASP A 193 -5.84 -17.13 1.96
N ASP A 194 -5.96 -16.47 0.81
CA ASP A 194 -4.83 -15.99 0.02
C ASP A 194 -4.31 -14.62 0.51
N PHE A 195 -4.87 -14.10 1.62
CA PHE A 195 -4.46 -12.83 2.23
C PHE A 195 -3.92 -13.05 3.64
N PHE A 196 -2.95 -12.23 4.00
CA PHE A 196 -2.35 -12.23 5.34
C PHE A 196 -3.35 -11.71 6.39
N ASP A 197 -4.13 -10.69 6.04
CA ASP A 197 -5.11 -10.03 6.90
C ASP A 197 -6.33 -9.53 6.09
N GLU A 198 -7.31 -8.98 6.80
CA GLU A 198 -8.52 -8.42 6.19
C GLU A 198 -8.30 -7.05 5.53
N GLU A 199 -7.17 -6.39 5.81
CA GLU A 199 -6.80 -5.11 5.19
C GLU A 199 -6.37 -5.27 3.72
N GLY A 200 -6.16 -6.51 3.27
CA GLY A 200 -5.85 -6.82 1.88
C GLY A 200 -4.36 -7.04 1.60
N HIS A 201 -3.55 -7.27 2.63
CA HIS A 201 -2.17 -7.68 2.40
C HIS A 201 -2.13 -9.10 1.81
N MET A 202 -1.78 -9.20 0.55
CA MET A 202 -1.73 -10.48 -0.18
C MET A 202 -0.60 -11.37 0.35
N LEU A 203 -0.84 -12.69 0.38
CA LEU A 203 0.24 -13.67 0.48
C LEU A 203 1.08 -13.64 -0.80
N GLY A 204 2.34 -14.08 -0.69
CA GLY A 204 3.31 -13.97 -1.78
C GLY A 204 2.86 -14.59 -3.09
N GLU A 205 2.25 -15.79 -3.03
CA GLU A 205 1.73 -16.47 -4.23
C GLU A 205 0.61 -15.69 -4.93
N LEU A 206 -0.30 -15.07 -4.17
CA LEU A 206 -1.33 -14.23 -4.74
C LEU A 206 -0.72 -12.94 -5.30
N ALA A 207 0.21 -12.33 -4.58
CA ALA A 207 0.89 -11.10 -5.00
C ALA A 207 1.66 -11.29 -6.31
N ASP A 208 2.33 -12.43 -6.50
CA ASP A 208 3.02 -12.78 -7.76
C ASP A 208 2.01 -12.88 -8.91
N ARG A 209 0.93 -13.66 -8.74
CA ARG A 209 -0.13 -13.78 -9.76
C ARG A 209 -0.80 -12.44 -10.08
N TYR A 210 -1.09 -11.66 -9.05
CA TYR A 210 -1.64 -10.31 -9.23
C TYR A 210 -0.69 -9.40 -10.01
N SER A 211 0.61 -9.43 -9.71
CA SER A 211 1.62 -8.62 -10.39
C SER A 211 1.70 -8.94 -11.89
N ASP A 212 1.60 -10.22 -12.27
CA ASP A 212 1.58 -10.65 -13.66
C ASP A 212 0.31 -10.15 -14.39
N ILE A 213 -0.84 -10.22 -13.73
CA ILE A 213 -2.11 -9.72 -14.29
C ILE A 213 -2.07 -8.19 -14.41
N LEU A 214 -1.63 -7.48 -13.37
CA LEU A 214 -1.45 -6.03 -13.40
C LEU A 214 -0.58 -5.61 -14.59
N ALA A 215 0.57 -6.26 -14.77
CA ALA A 215 1.43 -6.01 -15.92
C ALA A 215 0.73 -6.30 -17.26
N SER A 216 -0.06 -7.36 -17.34
CA SER A 216 -0.81 -7.71 -18.55
C SER A 216 -1.91 -6.71 -18.89
N VAL A 217 -2.61 -6.18 -17.87
CA VAL A 217 -3.62 -5.13 -18.04
C VAL A 217 -2.98 -3.82 -18.51
N LEU A 218 -1.90 -3.39 -17.86
CA LEU A 218 -1.23 -2.13 -18.19
C LEU A 218 -0.51 -2.15 -19.55
N LEU A 219 -0.12 -3.33 -20.02
CA LEU A 219 0.52 -3.51 -21.33
C LEU A 219 -0.47 -3.90 -22.44
N ASP A 220 -1.77 -3.82 -22.20
CA ASP A 220 -2.84 -4.22 -23.12
C ASP A 220 -2.67 -5.64 -23.69
N LYS A 221 -2.17 -6.55 -22.86
CA LYS A 221 -1.93 -7.97 -23.23
C LYS A 221 -3.07 -8.90 -22.83
N CYS A 222 -4.07 -8.41 -22.11
CA CYS A 222 -5.27 -9.15 -21.77
C CYS A 222 -6.52 -8.46 -22.32
N ASP A 223 -7.57 -9.23 -22.52
CA ASP A 223 -8.89 -8.70 -22.85
C ASP A 223 -9.57 -8.19 -21.58
N LYS A 224 -9.53 -6.86 -21.36
CA LYS A 224 -10.11 -6.21 -20.19
C LYS A 224 -11.61 -6.47 -20.06
N SER A 225 -12.33 -6.71 -21.17
CA SER A 225 -13.78 -6.96 -21.14
C SER A 225 -14.14 -8.30 -20.50
N THR A 226 -13.24 -9.26 -20.53
CA THR A 226 -13.40 -10.59 -19.92
C THR A 226 -12.66 -10.73 -18.61
N ALA A 227 -11.63 -9.90 -18.37
CA ALA A 227 -10.81 -9.96 -17.17
C ALA A 227 -11.52 -9.37 -15.95
N PHE A 228 -12.46 -8.44 -16.12
CA PHE A 228 -13.14 -7.75 -15.05
C PHE A 228 -14.64 -8.01 -15.06
N TYR A 229 -15.24 -8.13 -13.87
CA TYR A 229 -16.69 -7.99 -13.71
C TYR A 229 -17.10 -6.55 -14.03
N GLY A 230 -18.27 -6.39 -14.65
CA GLY A 230 -18.80 -5.06 -14.96
C GLY A 230 -19.37 -4.33 -13.73
N THR A 231 -19.68 -5.05 -12.67
CA THR A 231 -20.30 -4.50 -11.44
C THR A 231 -19.91 -5.31 -10.21
N TYR A 232 -19.99 -4.68 -9.04
CA TYR A 232 -19.81 -5.34 -7.75
C TYR A 232 -20.88 -6.41 -7.48
N ALA A 233 -22.09 -6.26 -8.00
CA ALA A 233 -23.13 -7.30 -7.90
C ALA A 233 -22.73 -8.61 -8.60
N GLN A 234 -21.97 -8.53 -9.70
CA GLN A 234 -21.43 -9.74 -10.35
C GLN A 234 -20.32 -10.38 -9.53
N LEU A 235 -19.45 -9.56 -8.92
CA LEU A 235 -18.43 -10.04 -7.99
C LEU A 235 -19.08 -10.73 -6.77
N GLU A 236 -20.10 -10.11 -6.17
CA GLU A 236 -20.84 -10.68 -5.04
C GLU A 236 -21.43 -12.06 -5.35
N LEU A 237 -22.07 -12.21 -6.51
CA LEU A 237 -22.57 -13.50 -6.96
C LEU A 237 -21.47 -14.55 -7.08
N ALA A 238 -20.34 -14.19 -7.68
CA ALA A 238 -19.21 -15.10 -7.86
C ALA A 238 -18.56 -15.48 -6.53
N VAL A 239 -18.43 -14.54 -5.59
CA VAL A 239 -17.94 -14.81 -4.24
C VAL A 239 -18.89 -15.76 -3.53
N TYR A 240 -20.21 -15.48 -3.55
CA TYR A 240 -21.22 -16.32 -2.93
C TYR A 240 -21.21 -17.76 -3.49
N GLU A 241 -21.18 -17.92 -4.79
CA GLU A 241 -21.11 -19.24 -5.44
C GLU A 241 -19.86 -20.03 -5.04
N ASN A 242 -18.71 -19.38 -4.94
CA ASN A 242 -17.46 -20.02 -4.52
C ASN A 242 -17.45 -20.45 -3.05
N TYR A 243 -18.18 -19.74 -2.17
CA TYR A 243 -18.25 -20.08 -0.74
C TYR A 243 -19.34 -21.09 -0.43
N VAL A 244 -20.48 -21.04 -1.13
CA VAL A 244 -21.63 -21.95 -0.89
C VAL A 244 -21.44 -23.32 -1.53
N THR A 245 -20.75 -23.40 -2.68
CA THR A 245 -20.53 -24.68 -3.38
C THR A 245 -19.40 -25.52 -2.79
N LYS A 246 -18.63 -25.00 -1.84
CA LYS A 246 -17.49 -25.70 -1.20
C LYS A 246 -17.79 -26.17 0.23
N GLN A 247 -19.00 -25.93 0.75
CA GLN A 247 -19.52 -26.54 1.98
C GLN A 247 -20.34 -27.79 1.67
#